data_cc0d2304568280a23243ac48e9136a96
#
_entry.id   cc0d2304568280a23243ac48e9136a96
#
_cell.length_a   1.000
_cell.length_b   1.000
_cell.length_c   1.000
_cell.angle_alpha   90.00
_cell.angle_beta   90.00
_cell.angle_gamma   90.00
#
_symmetry.space_group_name_H-M   'P 1'
#
loop_
_entity.id
_entity.type
_entity.pdbx_description
1 polymer ?
#
loop_
_entity_poly.entity_id
_entity_poly.type
_entity_poly.pdbx_seq_one_letter_code
_entity_poly.pdbx_strand_id
1 'polypeptide(L)'
;MRRRPFLLGLVLLSSTLVAGAAVPALGGSKPPKVPGDITVPAGQKVVLDVAGKGVQIYDCTPSAADPSGLTWTFREPAAVLDGRGRRPVGIHFRGPTFESFDGSSVTGTLQASVPAPEPGAIPWLLLRAVANQGDGVLGQVDFVQRIETRGGMAPAGSCDPAKDSTIAVPYRARYVFYAG
;
A
#
# COMPACT_ATOMS: atom_id res chain seq x y z
N MET A 1 -38.98 77.33 6.51
CA MET A 1 -39.22 75.91 6.34
C MET A 1 -38.53 75.41 5.08
N ARG A 2 -37.32 74.78 5.23
CA ARG A 2 -36.56 74.26 4.10
C ARG A 2 -36.62 72.71 4.18
N ARG A 3 -37.24 72.05 3.18
CA ARG A 3 -37.31 70.62 3.01
C ARG A 3 -36.01 70.15 2.37
N ARG A 4 -35.31 69.18 3.02
CA ARG A 4 -34.14 68.45 2.46
C ARG A 4 -34.61 67.23 1.71
N PRO A 5 -34.05 66.91 0.53
CA PRO A 5 -34.36 65.67 -0.17
C PRO A 5 -33.53 64.50 0.43
N PHE A 6 -34.19 63.37 0.62
CA PHE A 6 -33.58 62.07 0.94
C PHE A 6 -33.02 61.48 -0.37
N LEU A 7 -31.73 61.25 -0.39
CA LEU A 7 -31.05 60.44 -1.41
C LEU A 7 -31.15 58.98 -1.02
N LEU A 8 -31.86 58.18 -1.79
CA LEU A 8 -31.89 56.73 -1.69
C LEU A 8 -30.61 56.20 -2.37
N GLY A 9 -29.65 55.67 -1.58
CA GLY A 9 -28.47 54.98 -2.12
C GLY A 9 -28.84 53.54 -2.53
N LEU A 10 -28.70 53.27 -3.83
CA LEU A 10 -28.88 51.94 -4.41
C LEU A 10 -27.57 51.15 -4.15
N VAL A 11 -27.62 50.16 -3.24
CA VAL A 11 -26.51 49.23 -3.00
C VAL A 11 -26.61 48.11 -4.03
N LEU A 12 -25.70 48.12 -4.99
CA LEU A 12 -25.48 47.02 -5.93
C LEU A 12 -24.69 45.89 -5.24
N LEU A 13 -25.35 44.78 -4.90
CA LEU A 13 -24.68 43.55 -4.49
C LEU A 13 -24.06 42.90 -5.72
N SER A 14 -22.72 42.98 -5.81
CA SER A 14 -21.93 42.22 -6.79
C SER A 14 -21.76 40.79 -6.31
N SER A 15 -22.48 39.84 -6.89
CA SER A 15 -22.30 38.40 -6.65
C SER A 15 -21.05 37.93 -7.40
N THR A 16 -19.93 37.74 -6.70
CA THR A 16 -18.74 37.08 -7.24
C THR A 16 -18.99 35.57 -7.34
N LEU A 17 -19.15 35.06 -8.56
CA LEU A 17 -19.10 33.62 -8.85
C LEU A 17 -17.68 33.13 -8.58
N VAL A 18 -17.47 32.38 -7.51
CA VAL A 18 -16.24 31.61 -7.30
C VAL A 18 -16.31 30.39 -8.24
N ALA A 19 -15.62 30.48 -9.37
CA ALA A 19 -15.40 29.34 -10.24
C ALA A 19 -14.52 28.33 -9.47
N GLY A 20 -15.14 27.25 -9.00
CA GLY A 20 -14.41 26.13 -8.42
C GLY A 20 -13.49 25.54 -9.48
N ALA A 21 -12.17 25.68 -9.30
CA ALA A 21 -11.18 25.00 -10.12
C ALA A 21 -11.36 23.48 -9.91
N ALA A 22 -11.83 22.78 -10.93
CA ALA A 22 -11.86 21.33 -10.97
C ALA A 22 -10.40 20.85 -10.84
N VAL A 23 -10.07 20.18 -9.73
CA VAL A 23 -8.80 19.50 -9.55
C VAL A 23 -8.74 18.41 -10.63
N PRO A 24 -7.74 18.40 -11.53
CA PRO A 24 -7.66 17.33 -12.52
C PRO A 24 -7.53 16.01 -11.76
N ALA A 25 -8.46 15.08 -12.00
CA ALA A 25 -8.37 13.72 -11.54
C ALA A 25 -7.02 13.16 -12.04
N LEU A 26 -6.13 12.79 -11.12
CA LEU A 26 -4.90 12.09 -11.44
C LEU A 26 -5.31 10.84 -12.19
N GLY A 27 -5.08 10.82 -13.51
CA GLY A 27 -5.47 9.73 -14.38
C GLY A 27 -4.97 8.41 -13.80
N GLY A 28 -5.91 7.54 -13.40
CA GLY A 28 -5.61 6.28 -12.76
C GLY A 28 -4.68 5.45 -13.63
N SER A 29 -3.58 4.97 -13.08
CA SER A 29 -2.68 4.05 -13.77
C SER A 29 -3.48 2.81 -14.19
N LYS A 30 -3.20 2.29 -15.40
CA LYS A 30 -3.85 1.05 -15.85
C LYS A 30 -3.43 -0.10 -14.94
N PRO A 31 -4.37 -0.97 -14.48
CA PRO A 31 -4.02 -2.16 -13.73
C PRO A 31 -2.95 -3.00 -14.43
N PRO A 32 -1.98 -3.56 -13.71
CA PRO A 32 -0.98 -4.44 -14.29
C PRO A 32 -1.62 -5.74 -14.80
N LYS A 33 -1.00 -6.37 -15.80
CA LYS A 33 -1.37 -7.72 -16.22
C LYS A 33 -0.79 -8.72 -15.23
N VAL A 34 -1.64 -9.52 -14.61
CA VAL A 34 -1.27 -10.52 -13.61
C VAL A 34 -1.97 -11.85 -13.90
N PRO A 35 -1.52 -12.98 -13.31
CA PRO A 35 -2.28 -14.23 -13.33
C PRO A 35 -3.69 -14.06 -12.78
N GLY A 36 -4.66 -14.85 -13.31
CA GLY A 36 -6.08 -14.73 -12.96
C GLY A 36 -6.38 -14.79 -11.47
N ASP A 37 -5.67 -15.66 -10.74
CA ASP A 37 -5.88 -15.89 -9.29
C ASP A 37 -5.65 -14.65 -8.43
N ILE A 38 -4.80 -13.72 -8.87
CA ILE A 38 -4.49 -12.48 -8.16
C ILE A 38 -5.04 -11.24 -8.87
N THR A 39 -5.99 -11.42 -9.80
CA THR A 39 -6.69 -10.31 -10.45
C THR A 39 -7.69 -9.68 -9.47
N VAL A 40 -7.72 -8.35 -9.38
CA VAL A 40 -8.73 -7.65 -8.59
C VAL A 40 -10.11 -7.73 -9.24
N PRO A 41 -11.22 -7.69 -8.47
CA PRO A 41 -12.57 -7.68 -9.02
C PRO A 41 -12.80 -6.51 -9.99
N ALA A 42 -13.78 -6.67 -10.88
CA ALA A 42 -14.19 -5.62 -11.80
C ALA A 42 -14.71 -4.39 -11.03
N GLY A 43 -14.49 -3.20 -11.58
CA GLY A 43 -14.89 -1.92 -10.97
C GLY A 43 -13.78 -1.26 -10.15
N GLN A 44 -12.78 -2.01 -9.72
CA GLN A 44 -11.66 -1.47 -8.96
C GLN A 44 -10.73 -0.60 -9.81
N LYS A 45 -10.31 0.53 -9.25
CA LYS A 45 -9.39 1.51 -9.88
C LYS A 45 -8.10 1.59 -9.11
N VAL A 46 -6.98 1.76 -9.81
CA VAL A 46 -5.68 2.00 -9.18
C VAL A 46 -5.67 3.38 -8.55
N VAL A 47 -5.49 3.44 -7.22
CA VAL A 47 -5.38 4.69 -6.45
C VAL A 47 -3.94 5.03 -6.08
N LEU A 48 -3.08 4.00 -5.91
CA LEU A 48 -1.66 4.19 -5.64
C LEU A 48 -0.86 3.04 -6.27
N ASP A 49 0.30 3.36 -6.83
CA ASP A 49 1.23 2.41 -7.46
C ASP A 49 2.66 2.81 -7.07
N VAL A 50 3.33 1.97 -6.27
CA VAL A 50 4.59 2.29 -5.62
C VAL A 50 5.55 1.12 -5.64
N ALA A 51 6.85 1.43 -5.58
CA ALA A 51 7.89 0.43 -5.34
C ALA A 51 8.08 0.23 -3.83
N GLY A 52 8.14 -1.02 -3.38
CA GLY A 52 8.56 -1.38 -2.03
C GLY A 52 9.99 -1.86 -2.01
N LYS A 53 10.78 -1.37 -1.07
CA LYS A 53 12.16 -1.80 -0.83
C LYS A 53 12.40 -1.98 0.66
N GLY A 54 12.86 -3.15 1.06
CA GLY A 54 13.10 -3.45 2.47
C GLY A 54 13.57 -4.88 2.69
N VAL A 55 13.12 -5.47 3.79
CA VAL A 55 13.48 -6.81 4.22
C VAL A 55 12.24 -7.63 4.60
N GLN A 56 12.33 -8.93 4.40
CA GLN A 56 11.47 -9.91 5.06
C GLN A 56 12.22 -10.42 6.28
N ILE A 57 11.59 -10.35 7.45
CA ILE A 57 12.20 -10.74 8.72
C ILE A 57 11.68 -12.14 9.09
N TYR A 58 12.59 -13.02 9.42
CA TYR A 58 12.33 -14.40 9.79
C TYR A 58 12.97 -14.70 11.15
N ASP A 59 12.28 -15.49 11.97
CA ASP A 59 12.78 -16.00 13.22
C ASP A 59 13.11 -17.49 13.09
N CYS A 60 14.17 -17.93 13.77
CA CYS A 60 14.52 -19.33 13.88
C CYS A 60 13.65 -20.00 14.94
N THR A 61 12.69 -20.81 14.50
CA THR A 61 11.69 -21.45 15.38
C THR A 61 11.57 -22.95 15.10
N PRO A 62 10.97 -23.75 16.00
CA PRO A 62 10.66 -25.14 15.72
C PRO A 62 9.88 -25.29 14.43
N SER A 63 10.26 -26.27 13.61
CA SER A 63 9.59 -26.55 12.35
C SER A 63 8.22 -27.18 12.60
N ALA A 64 7.18 -26.73 11.89
CA ALA A 64 5.87 -27.38 11.94
C ALA A 64 5.87 -28.78 11.31
N ALA A 65 6.78 -29.04 10.36
CA ALA A 65 6.92 -30.34 9.70
C ALA A 65 7.77 -31.35 10.48
N ASP A 66 8.74 -30.86 11.29
CA ASP A 66 9.62 -31.65 12.15
C ASP A 66 9.88 -30.87 13.44
N PRO A 67 9.16 -31.17 14.53
CA PRO A 67 9.33 -30.44 15.81
C PRO A 67 10.73 -30.58 16.45
N SER A 68 11.53 -31.56 16.03
CA SER A 68 12.92 -31.69 16.44
C SER A 68 13.90 -30.83 15.64
N GLY A 69 13.44 -30.32 14.49
CA GLY A 69 14.19 -29.43 13.61
C GLY A 69 13.82 -27.97 13.81
N LEU A 70 14.72 -27.09 13.41
CA LEU A 70 14.54 -25.64 13.42
C LEU A 70 14.46 -25.12 11.99
N THR A 71 13.59 -24.11 11.76
CA THR A 71 13.39 -23.49 10.44
C THR A 71 13.19 -21.99 10.55
N TRP A 72 13.47 -21.28 9.47
CA TRP A 72 13.17 -19.87 9.34
C TRP A 72 11.66 -19.65 9.13
N THR A 73 10.99 -19.10 10.13
CA THR A 73 9.56 -18.76 10.09
C THR A 73 9.39 -17.28 9.84
N PHE A 74 8.58 -16.93 8.84
CA PHE A 74 8.28 -15.55 8.52
C PHE A 74 7.60 -14.83 9.69
N ARG A 75 8.14 -13.68 10.09
CA ARG A 75 7.59 -12.82 11.13
C ARG A 75 6.85 -11.62 10.56
N GLU A 76 7.55 -10.81 9.76
CA GLU A 76 7.01 -9.56 9.23
C GLU A 76 7.88 -8.97 8.11
N PRO A 77 7.30 -8.11 7.25
CA PRO A 77 8.08 -7.23 6.39
C PRO A 77 8.48 -5.96 7.15
N ALA A 78 9.54 -5.29 6.66
CA ALA A 78 9.86 -3.92 6.99
C ALA A 78 10.35 -3.25 5.71
N ALA A 79 9.56 -2.33 5.14
CA ALA A 79 9.89 -1.71 3.85
C ALA A 79 9.44 -0.25 3.77
N VAL A 80 10.17 0.52 2.99
CA VAL A 80 9.77 1.85 2.54
C VAL A 80 9.03 1.71 1.22
N LEU A 81 7.98 2.52 1.05
CA LEU A 81 7.20 2.64 -0.17
C LEU A 81 7.65 3.90 -0.91
N ASP A 82 8.20 3.71 -2.10
CA ASP A 82 8.68 4.80 -2.95
C ASP A 82 7.67 5.08 -4.07
N GLY A 83 7.15 6.29 -4.10
CA GLY A 83 6.31 6.81 -5.15
C GLY A 83 7.11 7.26 -6.38
N ARG A 84 6.48 8.05 -7.26
CA ARG A 84 7.11 8.61 -8.45
C ARG A 84 8.35 9.41 -8.09
N GLY A 85 9.43 9.26 -8.87
CA GLY A 85 10.72 9.93 -8.63
C GLY A 85 11.47 9.38 -7.42
N ARG A 86 11.14 8.18 -6.94
CA ARG A 86 11.76 7.50 -5.79
C ARG A 86 11.67 8.32 -4.49
N ARG A 87 10.59 9.04 -4.30
CA ARG A 87 10.30 9.74 -3.06
C ARG A 87 9.55 8.81 -2.12
N PRO A 88 10.02 8.63 -0.87
CA PRO A 88 9.28 7.88 0.13
C PRO A 88 7.90 8.51 0.36
N VAL A 89 6.86 7.67 0.28
CA VAL A 89 5.45 8.08 0.48
C VAL A 89 4.77 7.29 1.58
N GLY A 90 5.45 6.28 2.13
CA GLY A 90 4.89 5.45 3.20
C GLY A 90 5.81 4.30 3.59
N ILE A 91 5.28 3.43 4.44
CA ILE A 91 5.96 2.23 4.97
C ILE A 91 5.04 1.01 4.91
N HIS A 92 5.66 -0.17 4.95
CA HIS A 92 4.98 -1.46 5.02
C HIS A 92 5.59 -2.32 6.12
N PHE A 93 4.75 -2.86 6.99
CA PHE A 93 5.17 -3.60 8.18
C PHE A 93 4.15 -4.70 8.54
N ARG A 94 4.28 -5.28 9.75
CA ARG A 94 3.45 -6.38 10.26
C ARG A 94 1.97 -6.16 10.01
N GLY A 95 1.26 -7.24 9.74
CA GLY A 95 -0.17 -7.29 9.76
C GLY A 95 -0.94 -7.68 8.51
N PRO A 96 -0.44 -7.72 7.27
CA PRO A 96 0.37 -6.78 6.52
C PRO A 96 -0.27 -5.39 6.46
N THR A 97 0.37 -4.42 7.09
CA THR A 97 -0.10 -3.04 7.16
C THR A 97 0.73 -2.13 6.26
N PHE A 98 0.06 -1.21 5.61
CA PHE A 98 0.65 -0.14 4.80
C PHE A 98 0.21 1.19 5.40
N GLU A 99 1.14 2.09 5.62
CA GLU A 99 0.89 3.43 6.14
C GLU A 99 1.47 4.45 5.17
N SER A 100 0.65 5.41 4.76
CA SER A 100 1.04 6.53 3.91
C SER A 100 1.43 7.72 4.78
N PHE A 101 2.40 8.51 4.32
CA PHE A 101 2.80 9.74 5.02
C PHE A 101 1.75 10.85 4.97
N ASP A 102 0.60 10.62 4.31
CA ASP A 102 -0.57 11.49 4.40
C ASP A 102 -1.45 11.19 5.63
N GLY A 103 -1.05 10.24 6.50
CA GLY A 103 -1.75 9.84 7.71
C GLY A 103 -2.80 8.75 7.52
N SER A 104 -2.94 8.19 6.30
CA SER A 104 -3.85 7.09 6.06
C SER A 104 -3.14 5.73 6.10
N SER A 105 -3.89 4.67 6.41
CA SER A 105 -3.37 3.31 6.40
C SER A 105 -4.40 2.28 5.94
N VAL A 106 -3.90 1.12 5.51
CA VAL A 106 -4.69 -0.08 5.21
C VAL A 106 -3.99 -1.32 5.76
N THR A 107 -4.75 -2.18 6.42
CA THR A 107 -4.33 -3.52 6.81
C THR A 107 -5.06 -4.53 5.95
N GLY A 108 -4.33 -5.46 5.35
CA GLY A 108 -4.88 -6.49 4.48
C GLY A 108 -4.86 -7.88 5.11
N THR A 109 -5.54 -8.81 4.45
CA THR A 109 -5.41 -10.25 4.68
C THR A 109 -5.17 -10.95 3.35
N LEU A 110 -4.45 -12.07 3.37
CA LEU A 110 -4.16 -12.84 2.15
C LEU A 110 -5.46 -13.40 1.57
N GLN A 111 -5.74 -13.04 0.32
CA GLN A 111 -6.86 -13.60 -0.45
C GLN A 111 -6.36 -14.64 -1.44
N ALA A 112 -5.27 -14.37 -2.15
CA ALA A 112 -4.69 -15.28 -3.12
C ALA A 112 -3.17 -15.08 -3.24
N SER A 113 -2.48 -16.13 -3.69
CA SER A 113 -1.02 -16.14 -3.87
C SER A 113 -0.66 -16.97 -5.09
N VAL A 114 0.31 -16.51 -5.87
CA VAL A 114 0.93 -17.26 -6.96
C VAL A 114 2.45 -17.21 -6.84
N PRO A 115 3.18 -18.24 -7.27
CA PRO A 115 4.63 -18.20 -7.30
C PRO A 115 5.14 -17.00 -8.09
N ALA A 116 6.23 -16.39 -7.62
CA ALA A 116 6.93 -15.37 -8.40
C ALA A 116 7.61 -15.99 -9.63
N PRO A 117 7.64 -15.31 -10.79
CA PRO A 117 8.43 -15.76 -11.94
C PRO A 117 9.94 -15.77 -11.67
N GLU A 118 10.41 -14.88 -10.79
CA GLU A 118 11.83 -14.73 -10.43
C GLU A 118 12.22 -15.78 -9.39
N PRO A 119 13.23 -16.64 -9.62
CA PRO A 119 13.71 -17.59 -8.62
C PRO A 119 14.21 -16.89 -7.35
N GLY A 120 13.90 -17.46 -6.17
CA GLY A 120 14.28 -16.89 -4.86
C GLY A 120 13.48 -15.65 -4.45
N ALA A 121 12.49 -15.25 -5.24
CA ALA A 121 11.59 -14.15 -4.87
C ALA A 121 10.37 -14.65 -4.10
N ILE A 122 9.94 -13.85 -3.13
CA ILE A 122 8.67 -14.10 -2.40
C ILE A 122 7.48 -14.08 -3.35
N PRO A 123 6.40 -14.85 -3.10
CA PRO A 123 5.24 -14.96 -3.98
C PRO A 123 4.56 -13.62 -4.29
N TRP A 124 3.91 -13.55 -5.44
CA TRP A 124 2.95 -12.48 -5.74
C TRP A 124 1.67 -12.72 -4.98
N LEU A 125 1.03 -11.66 -4.50
CA LEU A 125 -0.15 -11.74 -3.64
C LEU A 125 -1.25 -10.82 -4.11
N LEU A 126 -2.49 -11.22 -3.84
CA LEU A 126 -3.65 -10.35 -3.69
C LEU A 126 -4.05 -10.34 -2.22
N LEU A 127 -4.09 -9.15 -1.63
CA LEU A 127 -4.58 -8.90 -0.29
C LEU A 127 -5.93 -8.19 -0.39
N ARG A 128 -6.86 -8.57 0.47
CA ARG A 128 -8.11 -7.85 0.70
C ARG A 128 -7.96 -6.98 1.94
N ALA A 129 -8.41 -5.73 1.87
CA ALA A 129 -8.44 -4.85 3.03
C ALA A 129 -9.41 -5.37 4.10
N VAL A 130 -8.97 -5.31 5.36
CA VAL A 130 -9.78 -5.68 6.55
C VAL A 130 -9.92 -4.51 7.52
N ALA A 131 -9.07 -3.50 7.40
CA ALA A 131 -9.16 -2.25 8.17
C ALA A 131 -8.50 -1.12 7.39
N ASN A 132 -9.13 0.06 7.43
CA ASN A 132 -8.61 1.31 6.88
C ASN A 132 -8.68 2.40 7.95
N GLN A 133 -7.76 3.36 7.91
CA GLN A 133 -7.75 4.53 8.79
C GLN A 133 -7.33 5.78 8.02
N GLY A 134 -7.85 6.94 8.45
CA GLY A 134 -7.54 8.26 7.87
C GLY A 134 -8.23 8.50 6.52
N ASP A 135 -8.22 9.77 6.09
CA ASP A 135 -8.92 10.24 4.88
C ASP A 135 -7.98 10.35 3.65
N GLY A 136 -6.72 9.89 3.79
CA GLY A 136 -5.73 9.93 2.73
C GLY A 136 -5.89 8.79 1.71
N VAL A 137 -4.87 8.62 0.86
CA VAL A 137 -4.89 7.73 -0.31
C VAL A 137 -5.17 6.26 0.02
N LEU A 138 -4.86 5.81 1.25
CA LEU A 138 -5.09 4.44 1.70
C LEU A 138 -6.40 4.26 2.48
N GLY A 139 -7.11 5.34 2.81
CA GLY A 139 -8.30 5.33 3.66
C GLY A 139 -9.51 4.58 3.08
N GLN A 140 -9.55 4.30 1.77
CA GLN A 140 -10.64 3.59 1.10
C GLN A 140 -10.15 2.47 0.18
N VAL A 141 -8.96 1.93 0.44
CA VAL A 141 -8.40 0.82 -0.33
C VAL A 141 -9.16 -0.47 -0.02
N ASP A 142 -9.59 -1.18 -1.07
CA ASP A 142 -10.25 -2.48 -0.98
C ASP A 142 -9.27 -3.64 -1.17
N PHE A 143 -8.29 -3.47 -2.08
CA PHE A 143 -7.33 -4.51 -2.44
C PHE A 143 -5.92 -3.95 -2.60
N VAL A 144 -4.94 -4.81 -2.28
CA VAL A 144 -3.51 -4.54 -2.53
C VAL A 144 -2.91 -5.73 -3.27
N GLN A 145 -2.25 -5.47 -4.40
CA GLN A 145 -1.41 -6.46 -5.07
C GLN A 145 0.05 -6.24 -4.70
N ARG A 146 0.76 -7.33 -4.36
CA ARG A 146 2.23 -7.39 -4.33
C ARG A 146 2.69 -8.19 -5.53
N ILE A 147 3.39 -7.56 -6.45
CA ILE A 147 3.86 -8.15 -7.71
C ILE A 147 5.31 -7.75 -8.00
N GLU A 148 5.89 -8.29 -9.08
CA GLU A 148 7.25 -7.98 -9.54
C GLU A 148 8.28 -8.11 -8.40
N THR A 149 8.10 -9.14 -7.57
CA THR A 149 8.96 -9.39 -6.41
C THR A 149 10.33 -9.87 -6.81
N ARG A 150 11.34 -9.48 -6.03
CA ARG A 150 12.73 -9.93 -6.13
C ARG A 150 13.29 -10.20 -4.76
N GLY A 151 13.91 -11.36 -4.55
CA GLY A 151 14.45 -11.76 -3.26
C GLY A 151 13.40 -11.95 -2.18
N GLY A 152 13.82 -11.91 -0.94
CA GLY A 152 12.96 -11.98 0.25
C GLY A 152 12.65 -13.38 0.75
N MET A 153 12.96 -14.45 0.00
CA MET A 153 12.78 -15.83 0.49
C MET A 153 13.79 -16.14 1.62
N ALA A 154 13.31 -16.82 2.65
CA ALA A 154 14.21 -17.36 3.68
C ALA A 154 15.28 -18.26 3.06
N PRO A 155 16.48 -18.35 3.67
CA PRO A 155 17.46 -19.36 3.29
C PRO A 155 16.89 -20.76 3.41
N ALA A 156 17.28 -21.64 2.49
CA ALA A 156 16.91 -23.06 2.56
C ALA A 156 17.62 -23.77 3.71
N GLY A 157 16.98 -24.80 4.26
CA GLY A 157 17.53 -25.66 5.30
C GLY A 157 17.19 -25.20 6.72
N SER A 158 17.80 -25.85 7.71
CA SER A 158 17.63 -25.55 9.12
C SER A 158 18.38 -24.28 9.54
N CYS A 159 17.89 -23.61 10.56
CA CYS A 159 18.56 -22.50 11.21
C CYS A 159 19.23 -22.95 12.52
N ASP A 160 20.10 -22.10 13.06
CA ASP A 160 20.81 -22.31 14.34
C ASP A 160 20.67 -21.04 15.18
N PRO A 161 19.81 -21.02 16.21
CA PRO A 161 19.56 -19.81 17.01
C PRO A 161 20.79 -19.41 17.86
N ALA A 162 21.78 -20.28 18.03
CA ALA A 162 23.03 -19.91 18.68
C ALA A 162 23.92 -19.03 17.77
N LYS A 163 23.70 -19.09 16.44
CA LYS A 163 24.34 -18.20 15.45
C LYS A 163 23.49 -17.00 15.19
N ASP A 164 22.25 -17.23 14.72
CA ASP A 164 21.29 -16.18 14.37
C ASP A 164 19.89 -16.61 14.77
N SER A 165 19.27 -15.92 15.73
CA SER A 165 17.88 -16.16 16.13
C SER A 165 16.88 -15.47 15.18
N THR A 166 17.32 -14.46 14.46
CA THR A 166 16.52 -13.66 13.52
C THR A 166 17.38 -13.24 12.34
N ILE A 167 16.81 -13.28 11.13
CA ILE A 167 17.45 -12.75 9.92
C ILE A 167 16.55 -11.78 9.19
N ALA A 168 17.16 -10.86 8.44
CA ALA A 168 16.50 -9.90 7.59
C ALA A 168 16.94 -10.10 6.13
N VAL A 169 16.04 -10.63 5.29
CA VAL A 169 16.34 -10.96 3.89
C VAL A 169 15.87 -9.82 2.98
N PRO A 170 16.79 -9.16 2.24
CA PRO A 170 16.42 -8.05 1.37
C PRO A 170 15.41 -8.45 0.29
N TYR A 171 14.44 -7.59 0.03
CA TYR A 171 13.50 -7.77 -1.07
C TYR A 171 13.11 -6.45 -1.74
N ARG A 172 12.53 -6.58 -2.92
CA ARG A 172 11.81 -5.51 -3.64
C ARG A 172 10.51 -6.06 -4.16
N ALA A 173 9.52 -5.18 -4.28
CA ALA A 173 8.21 -5.49 -4.85
C ALA A 173 7.62 -4.23 -5.49
N ARG A 174 6.59 -4.41 -6.31
CA ARG A 174 5.65 -3.37 -6.69
C ARG A 174 4.36 -3.60 -5.95
N TYR A 175 3.85 -2.56 -5.30
CA TYR A 175 2.57 -2.58 -4.61
C TYR A 175 1.58 -1.69 -5.36
N VAL A 176 0.43 -2.28 -5.70
CA VAL A 176 -0.65 -1.57 -6.41
C VAL A 176 -1.89 -1.64 -5.53
N PHE A 177 -2.43 -0.48 -5.20
CA PHE A 177 -3.57 -0.31 -4.31
C PHE A 177 -4.80 0.07 -5.13
N TYR A 178 -5.94 -0.51 -4.78
CA TYR A 178 -7.18 -0.37 -5.52
C TYR A 178 -8.33 0.03 -4.59
N ALA A 179 -9.22 0.90 -5.12
CA ALA A 179 -10.51 1.26 -4.52
C ALA A 179 -11.61 1.26 -5.60
N GLY A 180 -12.85 0.93 -5.21
CA GLY A 180 -14.01 0.86 -6.11
C GLY A 180 -15.12 1.81 -5.76
#